data_f75d2c3d9b12d48b6b17ef711636ff7d
#
_entry.id   f75d2c3d9b12d48b6b17ef711636ff7d
#
_cell.length_a   1.000
_cell.length_b   1.000
_cell.length_c   1.000
_cell.angle_alpha   90.00
_cell.angle_beta   90.00
_cell.angle_gamma   90.00
#
_symmetry.space_group_name_H-M   'P 1'
#
loop_
_entity.id
_entity.type
_entity.pdbx_description
1 polymer ?
#
loop_
_entity_poly.entity_id
_entity_poly.type
_entity_poly.pdbx_seq_one_letter_code
_entity_poly.pdbx_strand_id
1 'polypeptide(L)'
;MTDADSPQADKPPPLKVLRIFRGKDAPSLDEAGHMAYVDDDPVILAGAAKLGEAGIGEGAVLKCLFSGFGFSLHYVWFKPGYPLPLHSHDSDCLYYLISGDIRMGTEEMGAGDGFFLPAGTPYTYTVGEQGVELLEFRTEEDFDIRFKGKTDAYWEKMLEKLRAEQPKWKEALPPVRAYRNA
;
A
#
# COMPACT_ATOMS: atom_id res chain seq x y z
N MET A 1 28.88 26.77 -35.09
CA MET A 1 28.10 25.67 -35.67
C MET A 1 27.52 24.94 -34.48
N THR A 2 26.31 25.27 -34.18
CA THR A 2 25.55 24.69 -33.05
C THR A 2 24.74 23.54 -33.61
N ASP A 3 25.03 22.32 -33.12
CA ASP A 3 24.24 21.12 -33.45
C ASP A 3 22.80 21.30 -32.97
N ALA A 4 21.93 21.29 -33.95
CA ALA A 4 20.49 21.34 -33.72
C ALA A 4 20.04 20.05 -33.01
N ASP A 5 19.43 20.23 -31.84
CA ASP A 5 18.70 19.26 -31.06
C ASP A 5 17.59 18.67 -31.97
N SER A 6 17.76 17.44 -32.41
CA SER A 6 16.76 16.74 -33.20
C SER A 6 15.61 16.37 -32.25
N PRO A 7 14.37 16.73 -32.58
CA PRO A 7 13.23 16.34 -31.73
C PRO A 7 13.13 14.81 -31.69
N GLN A 8 13.23 14.28 -30.48
CA GLN A 8 13.02 12.86 -30.18
C GLN A 8 11.57 12.52 -30.62
N ALA A 9 11.44 11.74 -31.69
CA ALA A 9 10.15 11.34 -32.22
C ALA A 9 9.38 10.62 -31.11
N ASP A 10 8.25 11.22 -30.70
CA ASP A 10 7.33 10.61 -29.73
C ASP A 10 7.00 9.19 -30.18
N LYS A 11 7.42 8.20 -29.41
CA LYS A 11 6.96 6.82 -29.62
C LYS A 11 5.45 6.80 -29.52
N PRO A 12 4.74 6.23 -30.50
CA PRO A 12 3.29 6.11 -30.39
C PRO A 12 2.93 5.38 -29.10
N PRO A 13 1.87 5.82 -28.39
CA PRO A 13 1.45 5.18 -27.17
C PRO A 13 1.19 3.68 -27.43
N PRO A 14 1.50 2.80 -26.48
CA PRO A 14 1.31 1.36 -26.66
C PRO A 14 -0.15 1.07 -26.96
N LEU A 15 -0.39 0.16 -27.91
CA LEU A 15 -1.74 -0.28 -28.25
C LEU A 15 -2.43 -0.87 -27.01
N LYS A 16 -3.59 -0.31 -26.64
CA LYS A 16 -4.44 -0.87 -25.58
C LYS A 16 -5.07 -2.16 -26.09
N VAL A 17 -4.69 -3.27 -25.48
CA VAL A 17 -5.20 -4.61 -25.79
C VAL A 17 -5.85 -5.21 -24.56
N LEU A 18 -6.79 -6.16 -24.78
CA LEU A 18 -7.37 -6.92 -23.66
C LEU A 18 -6.25 -7.64 -22.90
N ARG A 19 -6.18 -7.39 -21.59
CA ARG A 19 -5.30 -8.10 -20.67
C ARG A 19 -6.12 -8.76 -19.58
N ILE A 20 -5.78 -9.99 -19.26
CA ILE A 20 -6.41 -10.74 -18.16
C ILE A 20 -5.34 -10.93 -17.10
N PHE A 21 -5.60 -10.49 -15.88
CA PHE A 21 -4.80 -10.79 -14.72
C PHE A 21 -5.45 -11.87 -13.84
N ARG A 22 -4.65 -12.55 -13.05
CA ARG A 22 -5.11 -13.54 -12.08
C ARG A 22 -4.50 -13.20 -10.73
N GLY A 23 -5.34 -12.95 -9.72
CA GLY A 23 -4.88 -12.59 -8.38
C GLY A 23 -3.90 -13.60 -7.77
N LYS A 24 -4.12 -14.90 -8.03
CA LYS A 24 -3.22 -15.98 -7.55
C LYS A 24 -1.81 -15.91 -8.15
N ASP A 25 -1.65 -15.31 -9.31
CA ASP A 25 -0.40 -15.19 -10.06
C ASP A 25 0.20 -13.77 -9.95
N ALA A 26 -0.47 -12.87 -9.23
CA ALA A 26 -0.04 -11.48 -9.07
C ALA A 26 1.23 -11.41 -8.20
N PRO A 27 2.26 -10.67 -8.62
CA PRO A 27 3.45 -10.45 -7.81
C PRO A 27 3.09 -9.67 -6.54
N SER A 28 3.93 -9.79 -5.51
CA SER A 28 3.89 -8.84 -4.41
C SER A 28 4.18 -7.42 -4.91
N LEU A 29 3.80 -6.42 -4.13
CA LEU A 29 4.06 -5.03 -4.49
C LEU A 29 5.57 -4.75 -4.58
N ASP A 30 6.36 -5.36 -3.69
CA ASP A 30 7.82 -5.25 -3.70
C ASP A 30 8.44 -5.90 -4.95
N GLU A 31 7.98 -7.09 -5.35
CA GLU A 31 8.43 -7.76 -6.59
C GLU A 31 8.04 -6.97 -7.84
N ALA A 32 6.91 -6.30 -7.82
CA ALA A 32 6.45 -5.47 -8.93
C ALA A 32 7.30 -4.20 -9.09
N GLY A 33 7.89 -3.69 -8.01
CA GLY A 33 8.81 -2.56 -8.02
C GLY A 33 8.15 -1.19 -8.30
N HIS A 34 6.83 -1.10 -8.14
CA HIS A 34 6.05 0.12 -8.46
C HIS A 34 5.96 1.13 -7.31
N MET A 35 6.37 0.75 -6.10
CA MET A 35 6.35 1.65 -4.94
C MET A 35 7.77 1.99 -4.50
N ALA A 36 8.09 3.29 -4.46
CA ALA A 36 9.39 3.79 -4.03
C ALA A 36 9.33 4.33 -2.59
N TYR A 37 10.30 3.94 -1.75
CA TYR A 37 10.52 4.56 -0.44
C TYR A 37 11.44 5.77 -0.63
N VAL A 38 10.94 6.98 -0.34
CA VAL A 38 11.63 8.23 -0.66
C VAL A 38 11.96 9.10 0.56
N ASP A 39 11.83 8.56 1.77
CA ASP A 39 12.18 9.27 2.99
C ASP A 39 13.70 9.37 3.15
N ASP A 40 14.17 10.53 3.60
CA ASP A 40 15.57 10.84 3.90
C ASP A 40 15.80 11.27 5.36
N ASP A 41 14.72 11.43 6.15
CA ASP A 41 14.79 11.78 7.57
C ASP A 41 15.35 10.60 8.39
N PRO A 42 16.48 10.78 9.13
CA PRO A 42 17.09 9.69 9.88
C PRO A 42 16.20 9.04 10.94
N VAL A 43 15.27 9.81 11.55
CA VAL A 43 14.32 9.27 12.54
C VAL A 43 13.30 8.37 11.85
N ILE A 44 12.81 8.78 10.68
CA ILE A 44 11.88 7.99 9.88
C ILE A 44 12.55 6.69 9.42
N LEU A 45 13.76 6.79 8.83
CA LEU A 45 14.50 5.63 8.34
C LEU A 45 14.80 4.62 9.47
N ALA A 46 15.26 5.10 10.62
CA ALA A 46 15.53 4.24 11.79
C ALA A 46 14.25 3.60 12.33
N GLY A 47 13.14 4.36 12.39
CA GLY A 47 11.86 3.85 12.87
C GLY A 47 11.24 2.81 11.94
N ALA A 48 11.26 3.06 10.63
CA ALA A 48 10.78 2.11 9.61
C ALA A 48 11.62 0.82 9.61
N ALA A 49 12.96 0.93 9.73
CA ALA A 49 13.85 -0.22 9.83
C ALA A 49 13.51 -1.09 11.06
N LYS A 50 13.31 -0.49 12.24
CA LYS A 50 12.91 -1.19 13.47
C LYS A 50 11.58 -1.95 13.28
N LEU A 51 10.59 -1.35 12.61
CA LEU A 51 9.31 -2.04 12.30
C LEU A 51 9.54 -3.21 11.34
N GLY A 52 10.38 -3.03 10.33
CA GLY A 52 10.76 -4.10 9.40
C GLY A 52 11.41 -5.28 10.12
N GLU A 53 12.43 -5.02 10.94
CA GLU A 53 13.13 -6.03 11.77
C GLU A 53 12.19 -6.74 12.76
N ALA A 54 11.18 -6.02 13.26
CA ALA A 54 10.17 -6.59 14.15
C ALA A 54 9.09 -7.40 13.42
N GLY A 55 9.12 -7.48 12.07
CA GLY A 55 8.24 -8.33 11.29
C GLY A 55 6.90 -7.69 10.90
N ILE A 56 6.83 -6.37 10.73
CA ILE A 56 5.59 -5.71 10.30
C ILE A 56 5.05 -6.27 8.97
N GLY A 57 5.94 -6.70 8.08
CA GLY A 57 5.56 -7.31 6.79
C GLY A 57 4.73 -8.59 6.92
N GLU A 58 4.85 -9.33 8.04
CA GLU A 58 4.04 -10.52 8.30
C GLU A 58 2.55 -10.20 8.49
N GLY A 59 2.22 -8.95 8.80
CA GLY A 59 0.86 -8.47 9.01
C GLY A 59 0.14 -8.02 7.75
N ALA A 60 0.79 -8.05 6.58
CA ALA A 60 0.24 -7.53 5.34
C ALA A 60 0.45 -8.47 4.15
N VAL A 61 -0.51 -8.51 3.24
CA VAL A 61 -0.36 -9.07 1.88
C VAL A 61 -0.69 -7.96 0.91
N LEU A 62 0.32 -7.57 0.11
CA LEU A 62 0.23 -6.50 -0.88
C LEU A 62 0.53 -7.11 -2.26
N LYS A 63 -0.42 -7.05 -3.18
CA LYS A 63 -0.29 -7.62 -4.53
C LYS A 63 -0.54 -6.55 -5.60
N CYS A 64 0.32 -6.48 -6.60
CA CYS A 64 0.05 -5.71 -7.81
C CYS A 64 -0.79 -6.56 -8.77
N LEU A 65 -2.09 -6.30 -8.84
CA LEU A 65 -3.00 -7.04 -9.73
C LEU A 65 -2.86 -6.59 -11.18
N PHE A 66 -2.63 -5.31 -11.38
CA PHE A 66 -2.46 -4.71 -12.69
C PHE A 66 -1.67 -3.41 -12.58
N SER A 67 -0.77 -3.17 -13.53
CA SER A 67 -0.13 -1.89 -13.78
C SER A 67 0.00 -1.69 -15.29
N GLY A 68 -0.34 -0.51 -15.78
CA GLY A 68 -0.26 -0.17 -17.20
C GLY A 68 -1.28 0.89 -17.61
N PHE A 69 -0.97 1.59 -18.71
CA PHE A 69 -1.82 2.60 -19.34
C PHE A 69 -2.14 3.81 -18.45
N GLY A 70 -1.23 4.14 -17.52
CA GLY A 70 -1.35 5.29 -16.63
C GLY A 70 -2.22 5.03 -15.41
N PHE A 71 -2.44 3.78 -15.03
CA PHE A 71 -3.10 3.43 -13.76
C PHE A 71 -2.60 2.09 -13.22
N SER A 72 -2.85 1.86 -11.94
CA SER A 72 -2.56 0.59 -11.28
C SER A 72 -3.69 0.15 -10.36
N LEU A 73 -3.78 -1.15 -10.13
CA LEU A 73 -4.73 -1.79 -9.23
C LEU A 73 -3.98 -2.72 -8.30
N HIS A 74 -4.12 -2.50 -7.00
CA HIS A 74 -3.50 -3.31 -5.97
C HIS A 74 -4.57 -3.99 -5.11
N TYR A 75 -4.27 -5.21 -4.66
CA TYR A 75 -4.97 -5.88 -3.59
C TYR A 75 -4.15 -5.75 -2.32
N VAL A 76 -4.82 -5.36 -1.25
CA VAL A 76 -4.23 -5.24 0.08
C VAL A 76 -5.05 -6.03 1.09
N TRP A 77 -4.39 -6.81 1.90
CA TRP A 77 -4.95 -7.41 3.10
C TRP A 77 -4.08 -7.10 4.29
N PHE A 78 -4.62 -6.34 5.21
CA PHE A 78 -4.03 -6.12 6.52
C PHE A 78 -4.67 -7.02 7.55
N LYS A 79 -3.84 -7.75 8.29
CA LYS A 79 -4.26 -8.63 9.37
C LYS A 79 -4.85 -7.85 10.55
N PRO A 80 -5.57 -8.53 11.48
CA PRO A 80 -6.17 -7.90 12.64
C PRO A 80 -5.24 -6.92 13.36
N GLY A 81 -5.72 -5.71 13.59
CA GLY A 81 -5.01 -4.68 14.33
C GLY A 81 -3.71 -4.19 13.71
N TYR A 82 -3.45 -4.45 12.42
CA TYR A 82 -2.23 -4.03 11.73
C TYR A 82 -1.89 -2.55 12.02
N PRO A 83 -0.68 -2.26 12.49
CA PRO A 83 -0.28 -0.89 12.82
C PRO A 83 0.15 -0.14 11.57
N LEU A 84 -0.79 0.42 10.83
CA LEU A 84 -0.49 1.21 9.64
C LEU A 84 0.18 2.52 10.04
N PRO A 85 1.45 2.79 9.67
CA PRO A 85 2.08 4.07 9.94
C PRO A 85 1.41 5.22 9.20
N LEU A 86 1.40 6.42 9.80
CA LEU A 86 0.97 7.64 9.12
C LEU A 86 1.89 7.91 7.92
N HIS A 87 1.33 7.99 6.72
CA HIS A 87 2.07 8.16 5.48
C HIS A 87 1.25 8.91 4.41
N SER A 88 1.87 9.25 3.30
CA SER A 88 1.22 9.76 2.09
C SER A 88 1.86 9.15 0.85
N HIS A 89 1.18 9.24 -0.28
CA HIS A 89 1.67 8.89 -1.61
C HIS A 89 1.61 10.10 -2.54
N ASP A 90 2.35 10.10 -3.61
CA ASP A 90 2.37 11.13 -4.64
C ASP A 90 1.31 10.94 -5.75
N SER A 91 0.47 9.91 -5.65
CA SER A 91 -0.61 9.60 -6.58
C SER A 91 -1.99 9.67 -5.92
N ASP A 92 -3.00 10.06 -6.69
CA ASP A 92 -4.40 9.93 -6.29
C ASP A 92 -4.78 8.45 -6.16
N CYS A 93 -5.56 8.11 -5.14
CA CYS A 93 -5.97 6.74 -4.92
C CYS A 93 -7.44 6.62 -4.48
N LEU A 94 -8.15 5.73 -5.13
CA LEU A 94 -9.48 5.30 -4.73
C LEU A 94 -9.38 3.95 -4.02
N TYR A 95 -9.87 3.89 -2.78
CA TYR A 95 -9.91 2.71 -1.93
C TYR A 95 -11.32 2.12 -1.90
N TYR A 96 -11.41 0.80 -1.97
CA TYR A 96 -12.67 0.07 -1.82
C TYR A 96 -12.49 -1.13 -0.89
N LEU A 97 -13.27 -1.21 0.18
CA LEU A 97 -13.22 -2.29 1.16
C LEU A 97 -14.01 -3.50 0.67
N ILE A 98 -13.35 -4.62 0.51
CA ILE A 98 -13.94 -5.90 0.11
C ILE A 98 -14.52 -6.61 1.33
N SER A 99 -13.78 -6.62 2.44
CA SER A 99 -14.16 -7.27 3.70
C SER A 99 -13.44 -6.67 4.89
N GLY A 100 -13.92 -6.98 6.09
CA GLY A 100 -13.39 -6.40 7.32
C GLY A 100 -13.81 -4.95 7.53
N ASP A 101 -13.09 -4.25 8.38
CA ASP A 101 -13.42 -2.88 8.78
C ASP A 101 -12.18 -2.06 9.11
N ILE A 102 -12.32 -0.74 8.99
CA ILE A 102 -11.33 0.25 9.41
C ILE A 102 -12.02 1.41 10.11
N ARG A 103 -11.25 2.13 10.95
CA ARG A 103 -11.65 3.43 11.49
C ARG A 103 -10.62 4.49 11.12
N MET A 104 -11.07 5.51 10.38
CA MET A 104 -10.27 6.67 9.99
C MET A 104 -10.80 7.91 10.70
N GLY A 105 -10.08 8.39 11.72
CA GLY A 105 -10.57 9.46 12.59
C GLY A 105 -11.84 9.03 13.32
N THR A 106 -12.97 9.68 13.01
CA THR A 106 -14.32 9.38 13.55
C THR A 106 -15.16 8.49 12.65
N GLU A 107 -14.73 8.27 11.42
CA GLU A 107 -15.47 7.48 10.43
C GLU A 107 -15.13 6.00 10.57
N GLU A 108 -16.16 5.16 10.69
CA GLU A 108 -16.07 3.71 10.61
C GLU A 108 -16.54 3.26 9.23
N MET A 109 -15.74 2.44 8.57
CA MET A 109 -16.00 1.93 7.22
C MET A 109 -15.85 0.42 7.20
N GLY A 110 -16.78 -0.25 6.52
CA GLY A 110 -16.82 -1.71 6.37
C GLY A 110 -16.92 -2.13 4.91
N ALA A 111 -17.18 -3.44 4.71
CA ALA A 111 -17.33 -4.01 3.38
C ALA A 111 -18.39 -3.26 2.54
N GLY A 112 -18.01 -2.84 1.34
CA GLY A 112 -18.83 -2.06 0.43
C GLY A 112 -18.60 -0.55 0.49
N ASP A 113 -17.90 -0.06 1.52
CA ASP A 113 -17.51 1.34 1.63
C ASP A 113 -16.20 1.62 0.90
N GLY A 114 -15.87 2.90 0.75
CA GLY A 114 -14.63 3.33 0.14
C GLY A 114 -14.35 4.80 0.40
N PHE A 115 -13.15 5.23 0.06
CA PHE A 115 -12.74 6.61 0.19
C PHE A 115 -11.76 6.99 -0.91
N PHE A 116 -11.67 8.26 -1.21
CA PHE A 116 -10.71 8.83 -2.14
C PHE A 116 -9.67 9.65 -1.39
N LEU A 117 -8.40 9.43 -1.71
CA LEU A 117 -7.28 10.20 -1.18
C LEU A 117 -6.57 10.93 -2.32
N PRO A 118 -6.57 12.27 -2.30
CA PRO A 118 -5.71 13.06 -3.18
C PRO A 118 -4.23 12.81 -2.91
N ALA A 119 -3.42 12.91 -3.94
CA ALA A 119 -1.95 12.89 -3.85
C ALA A 119 -1.44 13.81 -2.74
N GLY A 120 -0.43 13.36 -2.00
CA GLY A 120 0.21 14.08 -0.91
C GLY A 120 -0.57 14.15 0.40
N THR A 121 -1.80 13.66 0.46
CA THR A 121 -2.62 13.68 1.69
C THR A 121 -2.11 12.67 2.71
N PRO A 122 -1.66 13.10 3.92
CA PRO A 122 -1.26 12.17 4.96
C PRO A 122 -2.47 11.43 5.55
N TYR A 123 -2.35 10.11 5.71
CA TYR A 123 -3.41 9.29 6.29
C TYR A 123 -2.86 8.10 7.06
N THR A 124 -3.69 7.61 7.95
CA THR A 124 -3.63 6.32 8.63
C THR A 124 -5.03 5.93 9.05
N TYR A 125 -5.24 4.65 9.28
CA TYR A 125 -6.48 4.14 9.86
C TYR A 125 -6.18 3.01 10.84
N THR A 126 -7.13 2.74 11.73
CA THR A 126 -7.08 1.58 12.60
C THR A 126 -7.77 0.42 11.89
N VAL A 127 -7.05 -0.68 11.73
CA VAL A 127 -7.59 -1.94 11.20
C VAL A 127 -8.37 -2.65 12.30
N GLY A 128 -9.55 -3.16 11.98
CA GLY A 128 -10.41 -3.86 12.91
C GLY A 128 -9.91 -5.24 13.33
N GLU A 129 -10.70 -5.91 14.20
CA GLU A 129 -10.31 -7.18 14.81
C GLU A 129 -10.30 -8.37 13.84
N GLN A 130 -10.93 -8.23 12.67
CA GLN A 130 -10.94 -9.26 11.63
C GLN A 130 -9.96 -8.97 10.49
N GLY A 131 -9.22 -7.85 10.61
CA GLY A 131 -8.42 -7.34 9.51
C GLY A 131 -9.26 -6.60 8.48
N VAL A 132 -8.65 -6.22 7.37
CA VAL A 132 -9.33 -5.58 6.25
C VAL A 132 -8.74 -6.04 4.92
N GLU A 133 -9.60 -6.35 3.96
CA GLU A 133 -9.25 -6.49 2.55
C GLU A 133 -9.74 -5.30 1.77
N LEU A 134 -8.88 -4.72 0.95
CA LEU A 134 -9.26 -3.60 0.11
C LEU A 134 -8.58 -3.67 -1.26
N LEU A 135 -9.17 -2.97 -2.22
CA LEU A 135 -8.55 -2.62 -3.48
C LEU A 135 -8.09 -1.16 -3.44
N GLU A 136 -6.92 -0.92 -4.00
CA GLU A 136 -6.36 0.41 -4.24
C GLU A 136 -6.25 0.63 -5.74
N PHE A 137 -7.00 1.58 -6.26
CA PHE A 137 -6.92 2.01 -7.65
C PHE A 137 -6.22 3.37 -7.71
N ARG A 138 -5.06 3.41 -8.38
CA ARG A 138 -4.26 4.62 -8.53
C ARG A 138 -4.29 5.12 -9.98
N THR A 139 -4.17 6.42 -10.12
CA THR A 139 -4.09 7.11 -11.43
C THR A 139 -2.70 7.13 -12.03
N GLU A 140 -1.76 6.39 -11.43
CA GLU A 140 -0.37 6.26 -11.84
C GLU A 140 0.05 4.78 -11.79
N GLU A 141 1.07 4.41 -12.58
CA GLU A 141 1.66 3.07 -12.56
C GLU A 141 2.65 2.94 -11.42
N ASP A 142 3.50 3.95 -11.25
CA ASP A 142 4.51 4.05 -10.20
C ASP A 142 4.11 5.13 -9.20
N PHE A 143 4.42 4.93 -7.93
CA PHE A 143 4.12 5.87 -6.85
C PHE A 143 5.13 5.77 -5.73
N ASP A 144 5.16 6.78 -4.87
CA ASP A 144 6.00 6.78 -3.69
C ASP A 144 5.23 6.47 -2.39
N ILE A 145 5.98 6.21 -1.32
CA ILE A 145 5.49 6.24 0.05
C ILE A 145 6.39 7.14 0.88
N ARG A 146 5.76 8.03 1.67
CA ARG A 146 6.43 8.98 2.57
C ARG A 146 5.84 8.89 3.96
N PHE A 147 6.61 8.39 4.90
CA PHE A 147 6.21 8.32 6.30
C PHE A 147 6.23 9.71 6.97
N LYS A 148 5.38 9.88 7.98
CA LYS A 148 5.20 11.16 8.68
C LYS A 148 5.59 11.12 10.16
N GLY A 149 6.08 10.00 10.66
CA GLY A 149 6.53 9.83 12.04
C GLY A 149 7.89 10.47 12.31
N LYS A 150 7.93 11.73 12.76
CA LYS A 150 9.16 12.50 12.96
C LYS A 150 9.76 12.42 14.37
N THR A 151 9.32 11.48 15.21
CA THR A 151 9.83 11.34 16.58
C THR A 151 10.05 9.88 16.93
N ASP A 152 11.08 9.59 17.72
CA ASP A 152 11.33 8.24 18.24
C ASP A 152 10.13 7.70 19.02
N ALA A 153 9.48 8.54 19.82
CA ALA A 153 8.29 8.15 20.59
C ALA A 153 7.13 7.67 19.71
N TYR A 154 6.98 8.22 18.51
CA TYR A 154 5.98 7.73 17.53
C TYR A 154 6.30 6.29 17.10
N TRP A 155 7.53 6.01 16.74
CA TRP A 155 7.97 4.70 16.28
C TRP A 155 7.98 3.65 17.38
N GLU A 156 8.37 4.01 18.61
CA GLU A 156 8.27 3.11 19.76
C GLU A 156 6.82 2.70 20.04
N LYS A 157 5.87 3.66 19.96
CA LYS A 157 4.43 3.35 20.08
C LYS A 157 3.94 2.42 18.97
N MET A 158 4.43 2.60 17.75
CA MET A 158 4.10 1.71 16.63
C MET A 158 4.64 0.29 16.87
N LEU A 159 5.88 0.17 17.39
CA LEU A 159 6.47 -1.11 17.77
C LEU A 159 5.72 -1.81 18.90
N GLU A 160 5.28 -1.07 19.91
CA GLU A 160 4.46 -1.61 21.01
C GLU A 160 3.16 -2.21 20.44
N LYS A 161 2.47 -1.46 19.56
CA LYS A 161 1.26 -1.94 18.91
C LYS A 161 1.53 -3.17 18.04
N LEU A 162 2.61 -3.17 17.24
CA LEU A 162 3.02 -4.32 16.45
C LEU A 162 3.17 -5.58 17.30
N ARG A 163 3.94 -5.49 18.38
CA ARG A 163 4.21 -6.62 19.29
C ARG A 163 2.94 -7.15 19.97
N ALA A 164 2.00 -6.28 20.26
CA ALA A 164 0.70 -6.67 20.85
C ALA A 164 -0.20 -7.42 19.86
N GLU A 165 -0.17 -7.05 18.58
CA GLU A 165 -1.07 -7.61 17.56
C GLU A 165 -0.47 -8.82 16.81
N GLN A 166 0.85 -8.86 16.62
CA GLN A 166 1.55 -9.89 15.86
C GLN A 166 1.23 -11.34 16.27
N PRO A 167 1.04 -11.70 17.55
CA PRO A 167 0.65 -13.06 17.93
C PRO A 167 -0.67 -13.54 17.30
N LYS A 168 -1.59 -12.62 17.02
CA LYS A 168 -2.89 -12.93 16.38
C LYS A 168 -2.76 -13.27 14.89
N TRP A 169 -1.62 -12.93 14.27
CA TRP A 169 -1.43 -13.03 12.81
C TRP A 169 -1.13 -14.45 12.32
N LYS A 170 -0.66 -15.33 13.21
CA LYS A 170 -0.24 -16.70 12.85
C LYS A 170 -1.35 -17.52 12.20
N GLU A 171 -2.58 -17.36 12.66
CA GLU A 171 -3.74 -18.12 12.19
C GLU A 171 -4.66 -17.29 11.28
N ALA A 172 -4.36 -16.00 11.09
CA ALA A 172 -5.16 -15.16 10.26
C ALA A 172 -4.99 -15.52 8.78
N LEU A 173 -6.09 -15.77 8.09
CA LEU A 173 -6.12 -16.10 6.66
C LEU A 173 -6.86 -15.01 5.89
N PRO A 174 -6.40 -14.69 4.65
CA PRO A 174 -7.14 -13.78 3.80
C PRO A 174 -8.57 -14.28 3.62
N PRO A 175 -9.60 -13.40 3.76
CA PRO A 175 -10.98 -13.77 3.51
C PRO A 175 -11.19 -14.26 2.08
N VAL A 176 -10.58 -13.62 1.08
CA VAL A 176 -10.66 -14.06 -0.32
C VAL A 176 -9.81 -15.30 -0.54
N ARG A 177 -10.50 -16.37 -0.93
CA ARG A 177 -9.93 -17.70 -1.12
C ARG A 177 -8.73 -17.75 -2.08
N ALA A 178 -8.72 -16.89 -3.09
CA ALA A 178 -7.68 -16.81 -4.11
C ALA A 178 -6.29 -16.49 -3.53
N TYR A 179 -6.23 -15.83 -2.37
CA TYR A 179 -4.98 -15.39 -1.74
C TYR A 179 -4.56 -16.23 -0.53
N ARG A 180 -5.32 -17.28 -0.17
CA ARG A 180 -5.00 -18.12 1.01
C ARG A 180 -3.77 -19.00 0.84
N ASN A 181 -3.31 -19.18 -0.40
CA ASN A 181 -2.18 -20.03 -0.75
C ASN A 181 -1.07 -19.25 -1.47
N ALA A 182 -1.06 -17.93 -1.30
CA ALA A 182 -0.07 -17.04 -1.91
C ALA A 182 1.11 -16.80 -0.98
#